data_289f6070e6864e215d7dedb3de2e6476
#
_entry.id   289f6070e6864e215d7dedb3de2e6476
#
_cell.length_a   1.000
_cell.length_b   1.000
_cell.length_c   1.000
_cell.angle_alpha   90.00
_cell.angle_beta   90.00
_cell.angle_gamma   90.00
#
_symmetry.space_group_name_H-M   'P 1'
#
loop_
_entity.id
_entity.type
_entity.pdbx_description
1 polymer ?
#
loop_
_entity_poly.entity_id
_entity_poly.type
_entity_poly.pdbx_seq_one_letter_code
_entity_poly.pdbx_strand_id
1 'polypeptide(L)'
;MTKTLNGGASVVANDDETCGICLEDSKDPLSLPCGHSFCAGCLDEWRSRYGVEEEMRRKCPICRARIPPSKEMVSSLLTCRAHKQHFEFNNDTFSESYRSVCRVLAQVEEEVGADWDGVTVLEDDRKPAVVMPDYIHKASQRGDIKSVLKWINANRTEDRVNATTSVDKMRMPILFLATPSNHLMLMTLLLQLGADADSRTSKCISAIGILFSDVTFEEGDVSPRVRLLMSWGATFIHDGDERKHRLSIAREWGYHKLADLLESELGGRRCEIVNHSSRPELNGKTCVADEYLPDSNQYKVTLETKSKDVLVLNPANLKRRDRTPQDCGYYVEFKNGRTVRHDFDSSEDCRAFVAALDRGEAQEVVTEEAEARAEQAAAELLAELGL
;
A
#
# COMPACT_ATOMS: atom_id res chain seq x y z
N MET A 1 15.40 37.73 54.23
CA MET A 1 14.01 37.30 53.82
C MET A 1 13.92 37.34 52.29
N THR A 2 14.30 36.29 51.65
CA THR A 2 14.24 36.14 50.18
C THR A 2 13.20 35.09 49.86
N LYS A 3 12.08 35.52 49.20
CA LYS A 3 11.02 34.64 48.71
C LYS A 3 11.43 34.15 47.33
N THR A 4 11.70 32.86 47.22
CA THR A 4 11.79 32.10 45.98
C THR A 4 10.38 31.84 45.47
N LEU A 5 10.04 32.34 44.28
CA LEU A 5 8.84 31.98 43.53
C LEU A 5 9.17 30.81 42.62
N ASN A 6 8.72 29.63 43.01
CA ASN A 6 8.61 28.47 42.15
C ASN A 6 7.40 28.63 41.26
N GLY A 7 7.57 28.99 40.01
CA GLY A 7 6.58 28.89 38.95
C GLY A 7 6.70 27.56 38.25
N GLY A 8 6.14 26.52 38.82
CA GLY A 8 5.91 25.26 38.09
C GLY A 8 4.76 25.46 37.11
N ALA A 9 5.06 25.49 35.81
CA ALA A 9 4.04 25.32 34.80
C ALA A 9 3.56 23.87 34.88
N SER A 10 2.42 23.65 35.47
CA SER A 10 1.69 22.39 35.40
C SER A 10 1.27 22.19 33.93
N VAL A 11 1.91 21.27 33.25
CA VAL A 11 1.40 20.69 32.04
C VAL A 11 0.10 20.00 32.40
N VAL A 12 -1.02 20.58 32.01
CA VAL A 12 -2.35 19.93 32.13
C VAL A 12 -2.28 18.79 31.11
N ALA A 13 -2.12 17.56 31.58
CA ALA A 13 -2.39 16.36 30.80
C ALA A 13 -3.90 16.41 30.50
N ASN A 14 -4.24 16.71 29.26
CA ASN A 14 -5.59 16.49 28.78
C ASN A 14 -5.72 14.98 28.54
N ASP A 15 -6.50 14.33 29.41
CA ASP A 15 -7.02 12.98 29.23
C ASP A 15 -8.10 12.99 28.12
N ASP A 16 -7.74 13.37 26.91
CA ASP A 16 -8.58 13.15 25.74
C ASP A 16 -8.20 11.82 25.13
N GLU A 17 -8.85 10.75 25.60
CA GLU A 17 -8.77 9.40 25.00
C GLU A 17 -9.39 9.37 23.59
N THR A 18 -9.93 10.47 23.08
CA THR A 18 -10.68 10.56 21.82
C THR A 18 -9.77 11.00 20.66
N CYS A 19 -9.77 10.24 19.58
CA CYS A 19 -9.05 10.60 18.36
C CYS A 19 -9.70 11.80 17.66
N GLY A 20 -8.96 12.88 17.42
CA GLY A 20 -9.47 14.09 16.75
C GLY A 20 -9.76 13.90 15.24
N ILE A 21 -9.55 12.71 14.68
CA ILE A 21 -9.86 12.40 13.27
C ILE A 21 -11.13 11.57 13.15
N CYS A 22 -11.22 10.40 13.82
CA CYS A 22 -12.42 9.55 13.77
C CYS A 22 -13.46 9.90 14.83
N LEU A 23 -13.13 10.72 15.83
CA LEU A 23 -13.98 11.13 16.96
C LEU A 23 -14.44 9.95 17.84
N GLU A 24 -13.70 8.85 17.80
CA GLU A 24 -13.88 7.67 18.64
C GLU A 24 -12.74 7.58 19.67
N ASP A 25 -12.88 6.67 20.64
CA ASP A 25 -11.78 6.35 21.56
C ASP A 25 -10.53 5.94 20.79
N SER A 26 -9.40 6.53 21.16
CA SER A 26 -8.14 6.32 20.42
C SER A 26 -7.68 4.88 20.51
N LYS A 27 -7.57 4.22 19.36
CA LYS A 27 -6.99 2.89 19.22
C LYS A 27 -5.50 3.04 18.87
N ASP A 28 -4.62 2.47 19.69
CA ASP A 28 -3.16 2.63 19.56
C ASP A 28 -2.76 4.10 19.40
N PRO A 29 -2.96 4.95 20.43
CA PRO A 29 -2.81 6.39 20.33
C PRO A 29 -1.35 6.76 20.02
N LEU A 30 -1.16 7.60 19.00
CA LEU A 30 0.10 8.21 18.64
C LEU A 30 0.05 9.69 19.01
N SER A 31 0.89 10.08 19.96
CA SER A 31 0.99 11.48 20.41
C SER A 31 2.01 12.24 19.59
N LEU A 32 1.58 13.35 19.00
CA LEU A 32 2.47 14.25 18.28
C LEU A 32 3.21 15.18 19.27
N PRO A 33 4.39 15.71 18.89
CA PRO A 33 5.12 16.67 19.73
C PRO A 33 4.33 17.93 20.10
N CYS A 34 3.28 18.25 19.37
CA CYS A 34 2.38 19.34 19.66
C CYS A 34 1.31 19.02 20.75
N GLY A 35 1.34 17.82 21.32
CA GLY A 35 0.43 17.37 22.38
C GLY A 35 -0.88 16.78 21.89
N HIS A 36 -1.17 16.77 20.60
CA HIS A 36 -2.37 16.12 20.06
C HIS A 36 -2.14 14.63 19.79
N SER A 37 -3.10 13.80 20.16
CA SER A 37 -3.07 12.35 19.98
C SER A 37 -4.12 11.89 18.99
N PHE A 38 -3.79 10.87 18.21
CA PHE A 38 -4.66 10.29 17.19
C PHE A 38 -4.51 8.78 17.19
N CYS A 39 -5.54 8.06 16.71
CA CYS A 39 -5.28 6.68 16.30
C CYS A 39 -4.16 6.66 15.26
N ALA A 40 -3.30 5.71 15.36
CA ALA A 40 -2.21 5.57 14.41
C ALA A 40 -2.70 5.43 12.97
N GLY A 41 -3.65 4.54 12.71
CA GLY A 41 -4.23 4.38 11.39
C GLY A 41 -4.91 5.64 10.85
N CYS A 42 -5.57 6.42 11.72
CA CYS A 42 -6.17 7.69 11.33
C CYS A 42 -5.10 8.73 10.91
N LEU A 43 -3.97 8.75 11.63
CA LEU A 43 -2.88 9.67 11.30
C LEU A 43 -2.17 9.24 10.00
N ASP A 44 -1.99 7.95 9.79
CA ASP A 44 -1.41 7.41 8.57
C ASP A 44 -2.32 7.68 7.36
N GLU A 45 -3.65 7.51 7.52
CA GLU A 45 -4.63 7.89 6.48
C GLU A 45 -4.59 9.39 6.19
N TRP A 46 -4.48 10.24 7.22
CA TRP A 46 -4.34 11.69 7.04
C TRP A 46 -3.10 12.03 6.22
N ARG A 47 -1.97 11.41 6.51
CA ARG A 47 -0.68 11.65 5.83
C ARG A 47 -0.67 11.16 4.38
N SER A 48 -1.48 10.15 4.05
CA SER A 48 -1.61 9.60 2.69
C SER A 48 -2.81 10.13 1.92
N ARG A 49 -3.63 11.03 2.52
CA ARG A 49 -4.92 11.43 1.98
C ARG A 49 -4.80 12.16 0.65
N TYR A 50 -5.39 11.55 -0.38
CA TYR A 50 -5.48 12.16 -1.70
C TYR A 50 -6.35 13.43 -1.71
N GLY A 51 -5.98 14.42 -2.55
CA GLY A 51 -6.71 15.68 -2.67
C GLY A 51 -6.44 16.71 -1.58
N VAL A 52 -5.55 16.40 -0.63
CA VAL A 52 -5.01 17.35 0.34
C VAL A 52 -3.58 17.70 -0.09
N GLU A 53 -3.25 18.99 -0.10
CA GLU A 53 -1.88 19.43 -0.41
C GLU A 53 -0.87 18.75 0.50
N GLU A 54 0.26 18.31 -0.07
CA GLU A 54 1.27 17.54 0.63
C GLU A 54 1.80 18.26 1.88
N GLU A 55 1.99 19.57 1.80
CA GLU A 55 2.38 20.38 2.94
C GLU A 55 1.37 20.32 4.09
N MET A 56 0.07 20.22 3.80
CA MET A 56 -0.97 20.08 4.81
C MET A 56 -0.99 18.70 5.44
N ARG A 57 -0.69 17.64 4.67
CA ARG A 57 -0.60 16.26 5.16
C ARG A 57 0.56 16.05 6.14
N ARG A 58 1.57 16.93 6.08
CA ARG A 58 2.71 16.96 7.01
C ARG A 58 2.43 17.76 8.28
N LYS A 59 1.21 18.28 8.45
CA LYS A 59 0.81 19.10 9.59
C LYS A 59 -0.26 18.40 10.43
N CYS A 60 -0.22 18.64 11.73
CA CYS A 60 -1.24 18.17 12.64
C CYS A 60 -2.65 18.63 12.19
N PRO A 61 -3.61 17.72 12.06
CA PRO A 61 -4.98 18.06 11.64
C PRO A 61 -5.63 19.15 12.49
N ILE A 62 -5.28 19.23 13.78
CA ILE A 62 -5.89 20.15 14.74
C ILE A 62 -5.16 21.50 14.77
N CYS A 63 -3.88 21.51 15.14
CA CYS A 63 -3.14 22.77 15.35
C CYS A 63 -2.20 23.17 14.22
N ARG A 64 -2.09 22.36 13.18
CA ARG A 64 -1.23 22.58 12.01
C ARG A 64 0.28 22.64 12.33
N ALA A 65 0.69 22.26 13.54
CA ALA A 65 2.09 22.08 13.85
C ALA A 65 2.65 20.96 12.96
N ARG A 66 3.93 21.07 12.60
CA ARG A 66 4.57 20.06 11.77
C ARG A 66 4.56 18.69 12.46
N ILE A 67 4.29 17.66 11.70
CA ILE A 67 4.48 16.26 12.10
C ILE A 67 5.91 15.87 11.72
N PRO A 68 6.76 15.46 12.68
CA PRO A 68 8.11 15.01 12.37
C PRO A 68 8.12 13.80 11.42
N PRO A 69 9.22 13.58 10.68
CA PRO A 69 9.38 12.35 9.91
C PRO A 69 9.43 11.12 10.83
N SER A 70 9.02 9.96 10.35
CA SER A 70 9.15 8.71 11.09
C SER A 70 10.63 8.26 11.16
N LYS A 71 10.93 7.35 12.10
CA LYS A 71 12.28 6.74 12.19
C LYS A 71 12.69 6.03 10.88
N GLU A 72 11.72 5.43 10.19
CA GLU A 72 11.92 4.74 8.90
C GLU A 72 12.29 5.74 7.80
N MET A 73 11.58 6.87 7.70
CA MET A 73 11.88 7.92 6.73
C MET A 73 13.28 8.49 6.95
N VAL A 74 13.65 8.75 8.21
CA VAL A 74 15.01 9.23 8.56
C VAL A 74 16.06 8.17 8.27
N SER A 75 15.79 6.90 8.57
CA SER A 75 16.69 5.78 8.24
C SER A 75 16.91 5.66 6.73
N SER A 76 15.84 5.79 5.94
CA SER A 76 15.92 5.80 4.47
C SER A 76 16.77 6.98 3.97
N LEU A 77 16.54 8.18 4.50
CA LEU A 77 17.33 9.36 4.17
C LEU A 77 18.82 9.15 4.43
N LEU A 78 19.16 8.69 5.63
CA LEU A 78 20.56 8.44 6.01
C LEU A 78 21.20 7.36 5.13
N THR A 79 20.46 6.32 4.80
CA THR A 79 20.94 5.23 3.92
C THR A 79 21.19 5.75 2.49
N CYS A 80 20.28 6.53 1.93
CA CYS A 80 20.45 7.12 0.60
C CYS A 80 21.65 8.09 0.56
N ARG A 81 21.83 8.90 1.61
CA ARG A 81 23.00 9.79 1.74
C ARG A 81 24.32 9.01 1.81
N ALA A 82 24.36 7.93 2.58
CA ALA A 82 25.54 7.08 2.68
C ALA A 82 25.88 6.41 1.33
N HIS A 83 24.88 5.94 0.60
CA HIS A 83 25.08 5.38 -0.75
C HIS A 83 25.61 6.43 -1.73
N LYS A 84 25.04 7.63 -1.73
CA LYS A 84 25.54 8.73 -2.57
C LYS A 84 27.01 9.04 -2.25
N GLN A 85 27.37 9.19 -0.97
CA GLN A 85 28.73 9.39 -0.53
C GLN A 85 29.68 8.27 -0.97
N HIS A 86 29.22 7.01 -0.93
CA HIS A 86 30.01 5.86 -1.38
C HIS A 86 30.36 5.95 -2.88
N PHE A 87 29.42 6.33 -3.73
CA PHE A 87 29.68 6.55 -5.16
C PHE A 87 30.62 7.73 -5.39
N GLU A 88 30.45 8.82 -4.66
CA GLU A 88 31.34 10.00 -4.74
C GLU A 88 32.76 9.66 -4.28
N PHE A 89 32.91 8.90 -3.22
CA PHE A 89 34.21 8.44 -2.74
C PHE A 89 34.94 7.56 -3.76
N ASN A 90 34.20 6.72 -4.49
CA ASN A 90 34.75 5.85 -5.54
C ASN A 90 34.91 6.56 -6.91
N ASN A 91 34.65 7.88 -6.99
CA ASN A 91 34.63 8.66 -8.23
C ASN A 91 33.69 8.12 -9.32
N ASP A 92 32.65 7.39 -8.91
CA ASP A 92 31.63 6.82 -9.83
C ASP A 92 30.37 7.70 -9.88
N THR A 93 30.57 8.98 -10.24
CA THR A 93 29.48 9.98 -10.31
C THR A 93 28.78 10.04 -11.68
N PHE A 94 29.25 9.26 -12.64
CA PHE A 94 28.68 9.21 -14.00
C PHE A 94 27.82 7.96 -14.25
N SER A 95 27.81 6.99 -13.33
CA SER A 95 27.03 5.76 -13.47
C SER A 95 25.54 6.02 -13.36
N GLU A 96 24.74 5.17 -14.01
CA GLU A 96 23.28 5.19 -13.84
C GLU A 96 22.87 4.90 -12.40
N SER A 97 23.63 4.06 -11.70
CA SER A 97 23.44 3.78 -10.28
C SER A 97 23.58 5.04 -9.41
N TYR A 98 24.57 5.87 -9.68
CA TYR A 98 24.72 7.15 -8.97
C TYR A 98 23.53 8.07 -9.21
N ARG A 99 23.13 8.23 -10.49
CA ARG A 99 21.97 9.05 -10.86
C ARG A 99 20.69 8.55 -10.17
N SER A 100 20.49 7.22 -10.16
CA SER A 100 19.34 6.60 -9.47
C SER A 100 19.35 6.92 -7.98
N VAL A 101 20.49 6.80 -7.30
CA VAL A 101 20.60 7.14 -5.86
C VAL A 101 20.33 8.63 -5.62
N CYS A 102 20.83 9.52 -6.47
CA CYS A 102 20.58 10.97 -6.34
C CYS A 102 19.07 11.28 -6.47
N ARG A 103 18.37 10.63 -7.42
CA ARG A 103 16.93 10.82 -7.61
C ARG A 103 16.13 10.34 -6.41
N VAL A 104 16.43 9.12 -5.94
CA VAL A 104 15.76 8.57 -4.75
C VAL A 104 16.04 9.42 -3.51
N LEU A 105 17.27 9.92 -3.37
CA LEU A 105 17.62 10.81 -2.27
C LEU A 105 16.78 12.09 -2.31
N ALA A 106 16.64 12.71 -3.48
CA ALA A 106 15.81 13.90 -3.64
C ALA A 106 14.35 13.65 -3.24
N GLN A 107 13.78 12.50 -3.63
CA GLN A 107 12.44 12.10 -3.23
C GLN A 107 12.32 11.91 -1.70
N VAL A 108 13.26 11.20 -1.09
CA VAL A 108 13.24 10.98 0.37
C VAL A 108 13.47 12.31 1.13
N GLU A 109 14.31 13.22 0.61
CA GLU A 109 14.49 14.55 1.18
C GLU A 109 13.21 15.39 1.09
N GLU A 110 12.45 15.26 0.01
CA GLU A 110 11.14 15.89 -0.13
C GLU A 110 10.14 15.28 0.86
N GLU A 111 10.07 13.95 1.01
CA GLU A 111 9.21 13.26 1.98
C GLU A 111 9.53 13.64 3.42
N VAL A 112 10.80 13.72 3.80
CA VAL A 112 11.25 14.19 5.12
C VAL A 112 10.95 15.68 5.31
N GLY A 113 11.07 16.47 4.25
CA GLY A 113 10.83 17.90 4.19
C GLY A 113 12.04 18.76 4.53
N ALA A 114 12.19 19.85 3.78
CA ALA A 114 13.33 20.76 3.88
C ALA A 114 13.42 21.51 5.23
N ASP A 115 12.33 21.59 5.95
CA ASP A 115 12.19 22.26 7.25
C ASP A 115 12.39 21.31 8.45
N TRP A 116 12.79 20.05 8.21
CA TRP A 116 13.14 19.13 9.30
C TRP A 116 14.42 19.61 10.01
N ASP A 117 14.37 19.61 11.34
CA ASP A 117 15.47 20.09 12.22
C ASP A 117 16.69 19.16 12.27
N GLY A 118 16.63 18.00 11.62
CA GLY A 118 17.69 16.99 11.61
C GLY A 118 17.74 16.09 12.84
N VAL A 119 16.89 16.30 13.83
CA VAL A 119 16.93 15.59 15.12
C VAL A 119 15.57 15.02 15.53
N THR A 120 14.51 15.82 15.42
CA THR A 120 13.18 15.41 15.89
C THR A 120 12.58 14.36 14.98
N VAL A 121 12.26 13.21 15.54
CA VAL A 121 11.57 12.12 14.84
C VAL A 121 10.27 11.80 15.54
N LEU A 122 9.29 11.33 14.78
CA LEU A 122 8.07 10.80 15.36
C LEU A 122 8.43 9.47 16.02
N GLU A 123 8.33 9.44 17.34
CA GLU A 123 8.52 8.21 18.10
C GLU A 123 7.27 7.37 17.95
N ASP A 124 7.39 6.32 17.17
CA ASP A 124 6.43 5.24 17.10
C ASP A 124 6.95 4.08 17.95
N ASP A 125 6.60 4.09 19.24
CA ASP A 125 7.03 3.05 20.18
C ASP A 125 6.31 1.72 19.96
N ARG A 126 5.44 1.66 18.95
CA ARG A 126 4.45 0.59 18.83
C ARG A 126 5.01 -0.77 18.46
N LYS A 127 6.05 -0.86 17.67
CA LYS A 127 6.63 -2.19 17.34
C LYS A 127 8.05 -2.06 16.79
N PRO A 128 9.04 -2.77 17.36
CA PRO A 128 10.37 -2.84 16.76
C PRO A 128 10.27 -3.49 15.36
N ALA A 129 11.10 -3.01 14.44
CA ALA A 129 11.18 -3.58 13.09
C ALA A 129 11.49 -5.09 13.18
N VAL A 130 10.62 -5.91 12.59
CA VAL A 130 10.74 -7.36 12.62
C VAL A 130 11.69 -7.82 11.51
N VAL A 131 12.69 -8.61 11.87
CA VAL A 131 13.56 -9.26 10.90
C VAL A 131 13.01 -10.65 10.60
N MET A 132 12.68 -10.91 9.32
CA MET A 132 12.16 -12.21 8.93
C MET A 132 13.26 -13.28 8.89
N PRO A 133 12.95 -14.52 9.30
CA PRO A 133 13.87 -15.65 9.15
C PRO A 133 14.13 -16.01 7.68
N ASP A 134 15.28 -16.62 7.38
CA ASP A 134 15.68 -17.01 6.02
C ASP A 134 14.68 -17.95 5.33
N TYR A 135 14.01 -18.81 6.08
CA TYR A 135 13.02 -19.70 5.47
C TYR A 135 11.77 -18.94 4.98
N ILE A 136 11.39 -17.83 5.64
CA ILE A 136 10.31 -16.93 5.21
C ILE A 136 10.76 -16.10 4.00
N HIS A 137 11.99 -15.58 4.00
CA HIS A 137 12.55 -14.96 2.81
C HIS A 137 12.40 -15.86 1.56
N LYS A 138 12.85 -17.12 1.67
CA LYS A 138 12.74 -18.10 0.58
C LYS A 138 11.29 -18.47 0.25
N ALA A 139 10.41 -18.56 1.25
CA ALA A 139 8.99 -18.84 1.06
C ALA A 139 8.30 -17.71 0.29
N SER A 140 8.61 -16.45 0.63
CA SER A 140 8.07 -15.26 -0.05
C SER A 140 8.49 -15.18 -1.52
N GLN A 141 9.77 -15.48 -1.81
CA GLN A 141 10.27 -15.53 -3.20
C GLN A 141 9.64 -16.65 -4.03
N ARG A 142 9.22 -17.76 -3.41
CA ARG A 142 8.56 -18.88 -4.08
C ARG A 142 7.04 -18.80 -4.09
N GLY A 143 6.46 -17.77 -3.46
CA GLY A 143 5.02 -17.63 -3.33
C GLY A 143 4.36 -18.68 -2.43
N ASP A 144 5.10 -19.24 -1.46
CA ASP A 144 4.56 -20.19 -0.49
C ASP A 144 3.68 -19.46 0.54
N ILE A 145 2.44 -19.22 0.13
CA ILE A 145 1.43 -18.52 0.92
C ILE A 145 1.27 -19.16 2.29
N LYS A 146 1.21 -20.49 2.35
CA LYS A 146 0.94 -21.23 3.59
C LYS A 146 2.02 -20.96 4.64
N SER A 147 3.29 -21.08 4.26
CA SER A 147 4.42 -20.85 5.17
C SER A 147 4.50 -19.38 5.62
N VAL A 148 4.26 -18.44 4.69
CA VAL A 148 4.28 -17.00 4.99
C VAL A 148 3.16 -16.64 5.96
N LEU A 149 1.90 -17.00 5.67
CA LEU A 149 0.76 -16.70 6.53
C LEU A 149 0.86 -17.36 7.90
N LYS A 150 1.32 -18.61 7.95
CA LYS A 150 1.55 -19.31 9.21
C LYS A 150 2.53 -18.56 10.11
N TRP A 151 3.62 -18.05 9.54
CA TRP A 151 4.58 -17.27 10.28
C TRP A 151 4.04 -15.89 10.72
N ILE A 152 3.33 -15.18 9.82
CA ILE A 152 2.70 -13.89 10.17
C ILE A 152 1.73 -14.07 11.33
N ASN A 153 0.86 -15.09 11.26
CA ASN A 153 -0.17 -15.33 12.27
C ASN A 153 0.34 -15.93 13.59
N ALA A 154 1.55 -16.49 13.61
CA ALA A 154 2.11 -17.11 14.81
C ALA A 154 2.40 -16.10 15.94
N ASN A 155 2.59 -14.82 15.62
CA ASN A 155 2.72 -13.76 16.61
C ASN A 155 2.05 -12.47 16.11
N ARG A 156 0.88 -12.15 16.66
CA ARG A 156 0.08 -10.98 16.30
C ARG A 156 0.50 -9.70 17.02
N THR A 157 1.40 -9.79 18.00
CA THR A 157 1.91 -8.61 18.72
C THR A 157 3.05 -7.93 17.96
N GLU A 158 3.68 -8.64 17.02
CA GLU A 158 4.72 -8.14 16.14
C GLU A 158 4.13 -7.75 14.77
N ASP A 159 4.66 -6.72 14.16
CA ASP A 159 4.30 -6.33 12.78
C ASP A 159 5.05 -7.19 11.76
N ARG A 160 4.67 -8.49 11.70
CA ARG A 160 5.33 -9.45 10.80
C ARG A 160 4.97 -9.25 9.34
N VAL A 161 3.86 -8.59 9.04
CA VAL A 161 3.45 -8.31 7.66
C VAL A 161 4.37 -7.28 6.99
N ASN A 162 4.96 -6.38 7.78
CA ASN A 162 5.97 -5.41 7.34
C ASN A 162 7.41 -5.81 7.68
N ALA A 163 7.63 -7.09 7.99
CA ALA A 163 8.96 -7.61 8.27
C ALA A 163 9.88 -7.47 7.06
N THR A 164 11.16 -7.23 7.36
CA THR A 164 12.22 -7.12 6.35
C THR A 164 13.26 -8.23 6.52
N THR A 165 14.04 -8.47 5.49
CA THR A 165 15.27 -9.26 5.63
C THR A 165 16.29 -8.51 6.52
N SER A 166 17.33 -9.20 6.95
CA SER A 166 18.47 -8.59 7.67
C SER A 166 19.16 -7.51 6.84
N VAL A 167 19.96 -6.68 7.52
CA VAL A 167 20.68 -5.55 6.89
C VAL A 167 21.63 -6.00 5.79
N ASP A 168 22.33 -7.11 5.98
CA ASP A 168 23.23 -7.73 4.99
C ASP A 168 22.49 -8.18 3.72
N LYS A 169 21.18 -8.40 3.80
CA LYS A 169 20.27 -8.74 2.69
C LYS A 169 19.39 -7.56 2.26
N MET A 170 19.89 -6.34 2.41
CA MET A 170 19.27 -5.10 1.91
C MET A 170 17.93 -4.74 2.54
N ARG A 171 17.56 -5.26 3.71
CA ARG A 171 16.27 -4.99 4.37
C ARG A 171 15.08 -5.05 3.41
N MET A 172 15.01 -6.10 2.61
CA MET A 172 13.92 -6.28 1.64
C MET A 172 12.61 -6.59 2.37
N PRO A 173 11.55 -5.79 2.16
CA PRO A 173 10.22 -6.07 2.71
C PRO A 173 9.64 -7.36 2.14
N ILE A 174 8.75 -8.01 2.90
CA ILE A 174 8.11 -9.26 2.47
C ILE A 174 7.29 -9.07 1.17
N LEU A 175 6.59 -7.94 1.03
CA LEU A 175 5.87 -7.57 -0.19
C LEU A 175 6.82 -7.42 -1.39
N PHE A 176 7.97 -6.77 -1.19
CA PHE A 176 9.00 -6.63 -2.22
C PHE A 176 9.50 -7.99 -2.75
N LEU A 177 9.66 -8.98 -1.87
CA LEU A 177 10.13 -10.32 -2.24
C LEU A 177 9.11 -11.09 -3.10
N ALA A 178 7.81 -10.88 -2.87
CA ALA A 178 6.74 -11.52 -3.63
C ALA A 178 6.51 -10.89 -5.01
N THR A 179 6.98 -9.66 -5.22
CA THR A 179 6.63 -8.84 -6.38
C THR A 179 7.33 -9.29 -7.68
N PRO A 180 8.64 -9.50 -7.77
CA PRO A 180 9.31 -9.87 -9.01
C PRO A 180 8.75 -11.18 -9.61
N SER A 181 8.58 -12.20 -8.81
CA SER A 181 8.20 -13.55 -9.25
C SER A 181 6.69 -13.73 -9.49
N ASN A 182 5.94 -12.65 -9.69
CA ASN A 182 4.52 -12.66 -10.07
C ASN A 182 3.57 -13.40 -9.09
N HIS A 183 3.85 -13.34 -7.79
CA HIS A 183 3.00 -13.97 -6.77
C HIS A 183 1.82 -13.08 -6.39
N LEU A 184 0.93 -12.77 -7.35
CA LEU A 184 -0.21 -11.85 -7.17
C LEU A 184 -1.08 -12.19 -5.96
N MET A 185 -1.36 -13.47 -5.72
CA MET A 185 -2.16 -13.88 -4.56
C MET A 185 -1.45 -13.54 -3.25
N LEU A 186 -0.16 -13.86 -3.12
CA LEU A 186 0.60 -13.52 -1.92
C LEU A 186 0.67 -12.01 -1.72
N MET A 187 0.95 -11.23 -2.79
CA MET A 187 0.93 -9.76 -2.73
C MET A 187 -0.42 -9.23 -2.25
N THR A 188 -1.53 -9.74 -2.80
CA THR A 188 -2.89 -9.34 -2.40
C THR A 188 -3.12 -9.59 -0.91
N LEU A 189 -2.74 -10.77 -0.41
CA LEU A 189 -2.91 -11.13 1.00
C LEU A 189 -2.06 -10.26 1.94
N LEU A 190 -0.80 -10.00 1.56
CA LEU A 190 0.08 -9.14 2.33
C LEU A 190 -0.51 -7.73 2.45
N LEU A 191 -0.99 -7.15 1.34
CA LEU A 191 -1.64 -5.84 1.32
C LEU A 191 -2.92 -5.82 2.16
N GLN A 192 -3.74 -6.85 2.10
CA GLN A 192 -4.94 -6.98 2.94
C GLN A 192 -4.62 -7.09 4.42
N LEU A 193 -3.49 -7.68 4.77
CA LEU A 193 -3.00 -7.78 6.14
C LEU A 193 -2.30 -6.50 6.62
N GLY A 194 -2.17 -5.49 5.76
CA GLY A 194 -1.60 -4.19 6.09
C GLY A 194 -0.12 -4.04 5.73
N ALA A 195 0.36 -4.79 4.71
CA ALA A 195 1.68 -4.51 4.16
C ALA A 195 1.71 -3.09 3.56
N ASP A 196 2.76 -2.35 3.89
CA ASP A 196 2.99 -1.03 3.31
C ASP A 196 3.40 -1.17 1.83
N ALA A 197 2.54 -0.65 0.93
CA ALA A 197 2.75 -0.71 -0.51
C ALA A 197 3.97 0.11 -0.98
N ASP A 198 4.39 1.11 -0.19
CA ASP A 198 5.52 1.99 -0.47
C ASP A 198 6.79 1.63 0.32
N SER A 199 6.75 0.53 1.08
CA SER A 199 7.92 0.04 1.80
C SER A 199 9.11 -0.20 0.86
N ARG A 200 10.32 0.16 1.30
CA ARG A 200 11.53 0.18 0.49
C ARG A 200 12.64 -0.69 1.07
N THR A 201 13.47 -1.19 0.19
CA THR A 201 14.75 -1.83 0.56
C THR A 201 15.74 -0.79 1.09
N SER A 202 16.86 -1.23 1.69
CA SER A 202 17.94 -0.31 2.07
C SER A 202 18.59 0.42 0.87
N LYS A 203 18.32 0.01 -0.36
CA LYS A 203 18.68 0.73 -1.59
C LYS A 203 17.57 1.65 -2.09
N CYS A 204 16.57 1.93 -1.25
CA CYS A 204 15.42 2.78 -1.55
C CYS A 204 14.55 2.31 -2.73
N ILE A 205 14.57 1.02 -3.07
CA ILE A 205 13.75 0.46 -4.15
C ILE A 205 12.43 -0.03 -3.55
N SER A 206 11.31 0.44 -4.06
CA SER A 206 9.96 -0.01 -3.67
C SER A 206 9.52 -1.23 -4.48
N ALA A 207 8.44 -1.89 -4.03
CA ALA A 207 7.83 -3.02 -4.74
C ALA A 207 7.41 -2.64 -6.18
N ILE A 208 6.87 -1.44 -6.39
CA ILE A 208 6.54 -0.99 -7.74
C ILE A 208 7.79 -0.64 -8.55
N GLY A 209 8.82 -0.11 -7.91
CA GLY A 209 10.07 0.27 -8.58
C GLY A 209 10.82 -0.90 -9.20
N ILE A 210 10.84 -2.08 -8.54
CA ILE A 210 11.52 -3.27 -9.07
C ILE A 210 10.84 -3.83 -10.33
N LEU A 211 9.54 -3.56 -10.54
CA LEU A 211 8.80 -4.01 -11.71
C LEU A 211 9.26 -3.37 -13.00
N PHE A 212 9.99 -2.25 -12.94
CA PHE A 212 10.51 -1.52 -14.08
C PHE A 212 12.01 -1.78 -14.27
N SER A 213 12.44 -3.01 -14.06
CA SER A 213 13.78 -3.51 -14.42
C SER A 213 13.68 -4.45 -15.60
N ASP A 214 14.75 -4.51 -16.42
CA ASP A 214 14.81 -5.38 -17.59
C ASP A 214 14.52 -6.84 -17.22
N VAL A 215 15.12 -7.34 -16.13
CA VAL A 215 14.90 -8.70 -15.62
C VAL A 215 13.41 -9.00 -15.40
N THR A 216 12.67 -8.04 -14.84
CA THR A 216 11.25 -8.26 -14.53
C THR A 216 10.38 -8.25 -15.80
N PHE A 217 10.74 -7.46 -16.80
CA PHE A 217 10.07 -7.45 -18.09
C PHE A 217 10.33 -8.73 -18.88
N GLU A 218 11.55 -9.30 -18.80
CA GLU A 218 11.87 -10.60 -19.40
C GLU A 218 11.03 -11.74 -18.82
N GLU A 219 10.66 -11.67 -17.53
CA GLU A 219 9.83 -12.69 -16.86
C GLU A 219 8.35 -12.66 -17.26
N GLY A 220 7.88 -11.59 -17.92
CA GLY A 220 6.52 -11.48 -18.46
C GLY A 220 5.76 -10.21 -18.08
N ASP A 221 4.43 -10.23 -18.28
CA ASP A 221 3.57 -9.07 -18.08
C ASP A 221 3.53 -8.59 -16.62
N VAL A 222 4.06 -7.39 -16.41
CA VAL A 222 4.09 -6.73 -15.09
C VAL A 222 2.79 -5.98 -14.78
N SER A 223 1.92 -5.75 -15.78
CA SER A 223 0.73 -4.89 -15.65
C SER A 223 -0.22 -5.30 -14.52
N PRO A 224 -0.49 -6.58 -14.25
CA PRO A 224 -1.36 -6.98 -13.13
C PRO A 224 -0.78 -6.59 -11.78
N ARG A 225 0.54 -6.74 -11.59
CA ARG A 225 1.24 -6.38 -10.35
C ARG A 225 1.26 -4.88 -10.13
N VAL A 226 1.53 -4.12 -11.18
CA VAL A 226 1.50 -2.65 -11.14
C VAL A 226 0.11 -2.16 -10.76
N ARG A 227 -0.96 -2.66 -11.43
CA ARG A 227 -2.35 -2.27 -11.10
C ARG A 227 -2.73 -2.65 -9.68
N LEU A 228 -2.33 -3.82 -9.21
CA LEU A 228 -2.55 -4.22 -7.83
C LEU A 228 -1.94 -3.20 -6.87
N LEU A 229 -0.64 -2.92 -6.97
CA LEU A 229 0.06 -1.97 -6.10
C LEU A 229 -0.55 -0.56 -6.19
N MET A 230 -0.83 -0.08 -7.41
CA MET A 230 -1.45 1.24 -7.62
C MET A 230 -2.83 1.35 -6.98
N SER A 231 -3.65 0.28 -7.02
CA SER A 231 -4.99 0.26 -6.40
C SER A 231 -4.93 0.31 -4.87
N TRP A 232 -3.79 -0.08 -4.27
CA TRP A 232 -3.48 0.03 -2.85
C TRP A 232 -2.70 1.29 -2.48
N GLY A 233 -2.64 2.26 -3.37
CA GLY A 233 -2.05 3.55 -3.08
C GLY A 233 -0.56 3.67 -3.33
N ALA A 234 0.11 2.61 -3.82
CA ALA A 234 1.54 2.66 -4.09
C ALA A 234 1.92 3.87 -4.94
N THR A 235 2.99 4.52 -4.55
CA THR A 235 3.51 5.69 -5.26
C THR A 235 4.34 5.25 -6.46
N PHE A 236 3.86 5.55 -7.66
CA PHE A 236 4.71 5.46 -8.84
C PHE A 236 5.55 6.73 -8.93
N ILE A 237 6.81 6.59 -9.14
CA ILE A 237 7.90 7.60 -9.19
C ILE A 237 7.43 9.05 -9.39
N HIS A 238 7.75 9.93 -8.45
CA HIS A 238 7.35 11.35 -8.47
C HIS A 238 8.21 12.21 -9.40
N ASP A 239 9.49 11.85 -9.56
CA ASP A 239 10.42 12.62 -10.39
C ASP A 239 10.06 12.51 -11.87
N GLY A 240 9.92 13.65 -12.52
CA GLY A 240 9.52 13.76 -13.91
C GLY A 240 10.45 13.05 -14.89
N ASP A 241 11.75 13.07 -14.67
CA ASP A 241 12.73 12.48 -15.59
C ASP A 241 12.89 10.98 -15.35
N GLU A 242 12.92 10.52 -14.11
CA GLU A 242 12.91 9.09 -13.79
C GLU A 242 11.59 8.45 -14.25
N ARG A 243 10.46 9.11 -14.01
CA ARG A 243 9.17 8.65 -14.49
C ARG A 243 9.16 8.46 -16.00
N LYS A 244 9.64 9.45 -16.77
CA LYS A 244 9.74 9.36 -18.24
C LYS A 244 10.64 8.22 -18.67
N HIS A 245 11.79 8.06 -18.03
CA HIS A 245 12.72 6.99 -18.32
C HIS A 245 12.10 5.61 -18.12
N ARG A 246 11.43 5.36 -16.98
CA ARG A 246 10.75 4.08 -16.71
C ARG A 246 9.60 3.82 -17.66
N LEU A 247 8.87 4.83 -18.04
CA LEU A 247 7.81 4.70 -19.03
C LEU A 247 8.37 4.44 -20.44
N SER A 248 9.54 5.01 -20.78
CA SER A 248 10.25 4.68 -22.05
C SER A 248 10.65 3.21 -22.07
N ILE A 249 11.25 2.69 -21.01
CA ILE A 249 11.58 1.26 -20.89
C ILE A 249 10.33 0.41 -21.09
N ALA A 250 9.22 0.72 -20.42
CA ALA A 250 7.98 -0.03 -20.58
C ALA A 250 7.50 -0.04 -22.04
N ARG A 251 7.63 1.08 -22.76
CA ARG A 251 7.27 1.18 -24.19
C ARG A 251 8.23 0.38 -25.09
N GLU A 252 9.51 0.39 -24.81
CA GLU A 252 10.52 -0.40 -25.51
C GLU A 252 10.24 -1.91 -25.40
N TRP A 253 9.74 -2.35 -24.24
CA TRP A 253 9.28 -3.72 -24.01
C TRP A 253 7.87 -4.01 -24.56
N GLY A 254 7.22 -3.04 -25.23
CA GLY A 254 5.90 -3.20 -25.86
C GLY A 254 4.70 -2.97 -24.92
N TYR A 255 4.91 -2.55 -23.68
CA TYR A 255 3.84 -2.27 -22.70
C TYR A 255 3.25 -0.86 -22.86
N HIS A 256 2.88 -0.46 -24.09
CA HIS A 256 2.37 0.87 -24.39
C HIS A 256 1.15 1.26 -23.54
N LYS A 257 0.16 0.34 -23.43
CA LYS A 257 -1.03 0.58 -22.63
C LYS A 257 -0.74 0.79 -21.13
N LEU A 258 0.27 0.10 -20.59
CA LEU A 258 0.70 0.30 -19.20
C LEU A 258 1.36 1.66 -19.05
N ALA A 259 2.21 2.06 -20.00
CA ALA A 259 2.85 3.37 -19.97
C ALA A 259 1.81 4.50 -20.04
N ASP A 260 0.84 4.42 -20.95
CA ASP A 260 -0.24 5.40 -21.08
C ASP A 260 -1.12 5.46 -19.81
N LEU A 261 -1.40 4.28 -19.22
CA LEU A 261 -2.12 4.20 -17.95
C LEU A 261 -1.38 4.94 -16.84
N LEU A 262 -0.07 4.72 -16.70
CA LEU A 262 0.75 5.31 -15.65
C LEU A 262 1.05 6.80 -15.90
N GLU A 263 1.00 7.30 -17.13
CA GLU A 263 1.07 8.73 -17.42
C GLU A 263 -0.20 9.46 -16.99
N SER A 264 -1.33 8.78 -16.98
CA SER A 264 -2.60 9.36 -16.57
C SER A 264 -2.70 9.54 -15.05
N GLU A 265 -3.55 10.45 -14.61
CA GLU A 265 -3.70 10.80 -13.19
C GLU A 265 -4.26 9.65 -12.35
N LEU A 266 -5.27 8.94 -12.87
CA LEU A 266 -6.01 7.91 -12.14
C LEU A 266 -5.62 6.49 -12.57
N GLY A 267 -4.62 6.33 -13.42
CA GLY A 267 -4.24 5.04 -13.96
C GLY A 267 -3.83 4.02 -12.90
N GLY A 268 -4.44 2.84 -12.95
CA GLY A 268 -4.25 1.77 -12.00
C GLY A 268 -4.86 2.02 -10.61
N ARG A 269 -5.42 3.21 -10.35
CA ARG A 269 -6.00 3.57 -9.06
C ARG A 269 -7.38 2.95 -8.85
N ARG A 270 -7.68 2.63 -7.61
CA ARG A 270 -9.05 2.40 -7.19
C ARG A 270 -9.76 3.74 -7.04
N CYS A 271 -10.99 3.82 -7.56
CA CYS A 271 -11.79 5.02 -7.58
C CYS A 271 -13.22 4.74 -7.12
N GLU A 272 -13.86 5.75 -6.56
CA GLU A 272 -15.29 5.81 -6.35
C GLU A 272 -15.96 6.52 -7.53
N ILE A 273 -17.04 5.96 -8.06
CA ILE A 273 -17.82 6.60 -9.12
C ILE A 273 -18.66 7.72 -8.51
N VAL A 274 -18.57 8.90 -9.09
CA VAL A 274 -19.27 10.10 -8.63
C VAL A 274 -19.89 10.85 -9.81
N ASN A 275 -20.94 11.64 -9.55
CA ASN A 275 -21.57 12.54 -10.53
C ASN A 275 -22.02 11.88 -11.85
N HIS A 276 -22.33 10.60 -11.83
CA HIS A 276 -22.78 9.89 -13.03
C HIS A 276 -24.29 10.07 -13.19
N SER A 277 -24.70 11.08 -13.97
CA SER A 277 -26.11 11.48 -14.11
C SER A 277 -26.96 10.50 -14.91
N SER A 278 -26.39 9.86 -15.93
CA SER A 278 -27.12 8.89 -16.79
C SER A 278 -27.34 7.52 -16.11
N ARG A 279 -26.53 7.18 -15.12
CA ARG A 279 -26.61 5.93 -14.35
C ARG A 279 -26.33 6.20 -12.87
N PRO A 280 -27.28 6.89 -12.18
CA PRO A 280 -27.08 7.33 -10.80
C PRO A 280 -26.89 6.17 -9.80
N GLU A 281 -27.34 4.95 -10.15
CA GLU A 281 -27.15 3.72 -9.37
C GLU A 281 -25.68 3.27 -9.28
N LEU A 282 -24.81 3.84 -10.09
CA LEU A 282 -23.37 3.58 -10.03
C LEU A 282 -22.64 4.49 -9.05
N ASN A 283 -23.22 5.64 -8.68
CA ASN A 283 -22.58 6.56 -7.75
C ASN A 283 -22.35 5.89 -6.39
N GLY A 284 -21.17 6.09 -5.83
CA GLY A 284 -20.73 5.44 -4.59
C GLY A 284 -20.16 4.04 -4.77
N LYS A 285 -20.30 3.40 -5.96
CA LYS A 285 -19.64 2.13 -6.23
C LYS A 285 -18.17 2.33 -6.51
N THR A 286 -17.35 1.34 -6.13
CA THR A 286 -15.91 1.37 -6.36
C THR A 286 -15.54 0.59 -7.62
N CYS A 287 -14.47 1.04 -8.26
CA CYS A 287 -13.91 0.46 -9.48
C CYS A 287 -12.39 0.65 -9.51
N VAL A 288 -11.72 -0.07 -10.40
CA VAL A 288 -10.30 0.14 -10.71
C VAL A 288 -10.16 0.68 -12.12
N ALA A 289 -9.33 1.72 -12.28
CA ALA A 289 -9.03 2.31 -13.60
C ALA A 289 -7.97 1.46 -14.31
N ASP A 290 -8.41 0.48 -15.11
CA ASP A 290 -7.55 -0.56 -15.68
C ASP A 290 -6.83 -0.14 -16.97
N GLU A 291 -7.42 0.77 -17.74
CA GLU A 291 -6.88 1.24 -19.03
C GLU A 291 -7.24 2.72 -19.21
N TYR A 292 -6.29 3.52 -19.65
CA TYR A 292 -6.52 4.90 -20.06
C TYR A 292 -6.67 4.94 -21.60
N LEU A 293 -7.63 5.71 -22.07
CA LEU A 293 -7.96 5.91 -23.50
C LEU A 293 -7.58 7.35 -23.90
N PRO A 294 -6.35 7.58 -24.40
CA PRO A 294 -5.84 8.93 -24.66
C PRO A 294 -6.71 9.75 -25.63
N ASP A 295 -7.21 9.11 -26.69
CA ASP A 295 -8.00 9.77 -27.75
C ASP A 295 -9.29 10.40 -27.24
N SER A 296 -9.92 9.80 -26.22
CA SER A 296 -11.17 10.27 -25.62
C SER A 296 -10.98 10.87 -24.23
N ASN A 297 -9.78 10.84 -23.68
CA ASN A 297 -9.49 11.20 -22.30
C ASN A 297 -10.44 10.52 -21.31
N GLN A 298 -10.59 9.20 -21.44
CA GLN A 298 -11.49 8.38 -20.61
C GLN A 298 -10.72 7.21 -19.99
N TYR A 299 -11.32 6.63 -18.98
CA TYR A 299 -10.81 5.42 -18.34
C TYR A 299 -11.76 4.26 -18.60
N LYS A 300 -11.20 3.13 -19.01
CA LYS A 300 -11.88 1.85 -18.92
C LYS A 300 -11.69 1.33 -17.51
N VAL A 301 -12.79 1.16 -16.79
CA VAL A 301 -12.79 0.77 -15.37
C VAL A 301 -13.52 -0.54 -15.17
N THR A 302 -13.05 -1.35 -14.24
CA THR A 302 -13.73 -2.59 -13.81
C THR A 302 -14.38 -2.35 -12.46
N LEU A 303 -15.70 -2.56 -12.37
CA LEU A 303 -16.42 -2.45 -11.11
C LEU A 303 -15.98 -3.54 -10.12
N GLU A 304 -15.90 -3.18 -8.85
CA GLU A 304 -15.65 -4.11 -7.74
C GLU A 304 -16.95 -4.81 -7.25
N THR A 305 -17.89 -5.03 -8.17
CA THR A 305 -19.11 -5.78 -7.93
C THR A 305 -18.94 -7.26 -8.34
N LYS A 306 -19.86 -8.11 -7.93
CA LYS A 306 -19.82 -9.55 -8.31
C LYS A 306 -19.78 -9.76 -9.83
N SER A 307 -20.46 -8.90 -10.61
CA SER A 307 -20.50 -8.95 -12.07
C SER A 307 -19.17 -8.53 -12.73
N LYS A 308 -18.32 -7.77 -12.02
CA LYS A 308 -17.09 -7.17 -12.58
C LYS A 308 -17.31 -6.47 -13.90
N ASP A 309 -18.43 -5.75 -14.02
CA ASP A 309 -18.78 -5.01 -15.24
C ASP A 309 -17.68 -4.01 -15.59
N VAL A 310 -17.41 -3.93 -16.89
CA VAL A 310 -16.43 -2.99 -17.43
C VAL A 310 -17.17 -1.80 -18.02
N LEU A 311 -16.77 -0.60 -17.61
CA LEU A 311 -17.36 0.66 -18.06
C LEU A 311 -16.27 1.59 -18.63
N VAL A 312 -16.72 2.56 -19.44
CA VAL A 312 -15.87 3.66 -19.89
C VAL A 312 -16.40 4.95 -19.27
N LEU A 313 -15.59 5.59 -18.47
CA LEU A 313 -15.97 6.75 -17.66
C LEU A 313 -15.00 7.93 -17.88
N ASN A 314 -15.54 9.15 -17.76
CA ASN A 314 -14.71 10.35 -17.78
C ASN A 314 -13.99 10.54 -16.44
N PRO A 315 -12.82 11.21 -16.42
CA PRO A 315 -12.12 11.54 -15.18
C PRO A 315 -13.03 12.25 -14.14
N ALA A 316 -13.91 13.14 -14.59
CA ALA A 316 -14.85 13.84 -13.72
C ALA A 316 -15.87 12.94 -12.99
N ASN A 317 -16.04 11.70 -13.47
CA ASN A 317 -16.89 10.71 -12.83
C ASN A 317 -16.13 9.79 -11.88
N LEU A 318 -14.85 10.01 -11.68
CA LEU A 318 -13.97 9.17 -10.87
C LEU A 318 -13.32 10.01 -9.76
N LYS A 319 -13.47 9.55 -8.54
CA LYS A 319 -12.77 10.11 -7.38
C LYS A 319 -11.84 9.04 -6.83
N ARG A 320 -10.53 9.33 -6.77
CA ARG A 320 -9.55 8.41 -6.22
C ARG A 320 -9.93 8.01 -4.79
N ARG A 321 -9.91 6.72 -4.53
CA ARG A 321 -10.14 6.11 -3.23
C ARG A 321 -9.31 4.84 -3.14
N ASP A 322 -8.04 4.99 -2.81
CA ASP A 322 -7.11 3.87 -2.71
C ASP A 322 -7.63 2.83 -1.71
N ARG A 323 -7.31 1.58 -1.95
CA ARG A 323 -7.72 0.47 -1.11
C ARG A 323 -6.96 0.50 0.20
N THR A 324 -7.65 0.17 1.28
CA THR A 324 -7.07 0.06 2.63
C THR A 324 -7.37 -1.32 3.21
N PRO A 325 -6.66 -1.76 4.26
CA PRO A 325 -6.98 -3.01 4.96
C PRO A 325 -8.41 -3.07 5.51
N GLN A 326 -9.05 -1.92 5.71
CA GLN A 326 -10.46 -1.84 6.13
C GLN A 326 -11.44 -2.14 4.98
N ASP A 327 -11.02 -1.97 3.74
CA ASP A 327 -11.79 -2.42 2.56
C ASP A 327 -11.66 -3.96 2.40
N CYS A 328 -12.12 -4.70 3.39
CA CYS A 328 -11.79 -6.10 3.56
C CYS A 328 -12.45 -7.01 2.54
N GLY A 329 -11.66 -7.67 1.73
CA GLY A 329 -12.05 -8.76 0.87
C GLY A 329 -10.89 -9.71 0.66
N TYR A 330 -11.15 -10.98 0.79
CA TYR A 330 -10.16 -12.04 0.64
C TYR A 330 -10.46 -12.87 -0.61
N TYR A 331 -9.44 -13.09 -1.45
CA TYR A 331 -9.57 -13.94 -2.63
C TYR A 331 -9.09 -15.36 -2.30
N VAL A 332 -9.97 -16.33 -2.48
CA VAL A 332 -9.62 -17.75 -2.41
C VAL A 332 -9.52 -18.30 -3.82
N GLU A 333 -8.39 -18.90 -4.15
CA GLU A 333 -8.20 -19.61 -5.40
C GLU A 333 -8.48 -21.11 -5.17
N PHE A 334 -9.43 -21.65 -5.94
CA PHE A 334 -9.78 -23.06 -5.91
C PHE A 334 -8.85 -23.87 -6.82
N LYS A 335 -8.74 -25.19 -6.59
CA LYS A 335 -7.92 -26.12 -7.38
C LYS A 335 -8.23 -26.10 -8.89
N ASN A 336 -9.41 -25.65 -9.27
CA ASN A 336 -9.83 -25.49 -10.67
C ASN A 336 -9.43 -24.14 -11.29
N GLY A 337 -8.62 -23.33 -10.61
CA GLY A 337 -8.18 -22.00 -11.04
C GLY A 337 -9.24 -20.89 -10.90
N ARG A 338 -10.42 -21.21 -10.34
CA ARG A 338 -11.44 -20.19 -10.07
C ARG A 338 -11.07 -19.42 -8.81
N THR A 339 -11.11 -18.10 -8.88
CA THR A 339 -10.90 -17.22 -7.73
C THR A 339 -12.23 -16.62 -7.28
N VAL A 340 -12.57 -16.76 -6.02
CA VAL A 340 -13.76 -16.18 -5.39
C VAL A 340 -13.33 -15.19 -4.32
N ARG A 341 -13.91 -13.99 -4.34
CA ARG A 341 -13.70 -12.99 -3.31
C ARG A 341 -14.70 -13.21 -2.18
N HIS A 342 -14.19 -13.24 -0.96
CA HIS A 342 -14.96 -13.16 0.27
C HIS A 342 -14.81 -11.77 0.86
N ASP A 343 -15.91 -11.07 1.08
CA ASP A 343 -15.92 -9.77 1.73
C ASP A 343 -16.25 -9.95 3.21
N PHE A 344 -15.59 -9.19 4.07
CA PHE A 344 -15.73 -9.22 5.52
C PHE A 344 -16.08 -7.82 6.03
N ASP A 345 -16.82 -7.76 7.13
CA ASP A 345 -17.24 -6.50 7.74
C ASP A 345 -16.08 -5.78 8.45
N SER A 346 -15.02 -6.51 8.82
CA SER A 346 -13.84 -5.95 9.48
C SER A 346 -12.53 -6.59 9.04
N SER A 347 -11.41 -5.88 9.23
CA SER A 347 -10.06 -6.42 9.05
C SER A 347 -9.77 -7.59 9.99
N GLU A 348 -10.39 -7.60 11.17
CA GLU A 348 -10.23 -8.66 12.16
C GLU A 348 -10.86 -9.95 11.70
N ASP A 349 -12.07 -9.89 11.15
CA ASP A 349 -12.77 -11.06 10.58
C ASP A 349 -12.01 -11.61 9.39
N CYS A 350 -11.51 -10.74 8.50
CA CYS A 350 -10.66 -11.14 7.39
C CYS A 350 -9.39 -11.87 7.88
N ARG A 351 -8.69 -11.35 8.87
CA ARG A 351 -7.50 -12.00 9.47
C ARG A 351 -7.85 -13.33 10.13
N ALA A 352 -8.97 -13.40 10.85
CA ALA A 352 -9.45 -14.63 11.48
C ALA A 352 -9.75 -15.72 10.44
N PHE A 353 -10.40 -15.34 9.34
CA PHE A 353 -10.66 -16.22 8.21
C PHE A 353 -9.37 -16.75 7.56
N VAL A 354 -8.41 -15.85 7.29
CA VAL A 354 -7.09 -16.22 6.74
C VAL A 354 -6.36 -17.19 7.68
N ALA A 355 -6.42 -16.93 9.00
CA ALA A 355 -5.83 -17.82 10.00
C ALA A 355 -6.54 -19.19 10.06
N ALA A 356 -7.85 -19.24 9.82
CA ALA A 356 -8.61 -20.48 9.74
C ALA A 356 -8.27 -21.28 8.47
N LEU A 357 -8.08 -20.60 7.33
CA LEU A 357 -7.57 -21.21 6.09
C LEU A 357 -6.21 -21.90 6.31
N ASP A 358 -5.29 -21.23 7.02
CA ASP A 358 -3.96 -21.79 7.31
C ASP A 358 -4.03 -23.06 8.20
N ARG A 359 -5.03 -23.13 9.09
CA ARG A 359 -5.29 -24.33 9.90
C ARG A 359 -5.99 -25.44 9.14
N GLY A 360 -6.47 -25.17 7.92
CA GLY A 360 -7.25 -26.11 7.11
C GLY A 360 -8.75 -26.18 7.48
N GLU A 361 -9.19 -25.42 8.48
CA GLU A 361 -10.58 -25.42 8.98
C GLU A 361 -11.55 -24.67 8.04
N ALA A 362 -11.09 -23.59 7.40
CA ALA A 362 -11.93 -22.78 6.54
C ALA A 362 -12.08 -23.33 5.11
N GLN A 363 -11.27 -24.29 4.71
CA GLN A 363 -11.31 -24.86 3.36
C GLN A 363 -12.56 -25.73 3.14
N GLU A 364 -13.05 -26.41 4.19
CA GLU A 364 -14.32 -27.17 4.16
C GLU A 364 -15.52 -26.22 4.08
N VAL A 365 -15.56 -25.20 4.91
CA VAL A 365 -16.64 -24.19 4.94
C VAL A 365 -16.77 -23.44 3.62
N VAL A 366 -15.64 -23.05 3.04
CA VAL A 366 -15.61 -22.35 1.74
C VAL A 366 -16.06 -23.27 0.61
N THR A 367 -15.75 -24.55 0.67
CA THR A 367 -16.15 -25.54 -0.34
C THR A 367 -17.66 -25.79 -0.28
N GLU A 368 -18.22 -25.99 0.92
CA GLU A 368 -19.67 -26.19 1.12
C GLU A 368 -20.50 -24.97 0.71
N GLU A 369 -20.08 -23.76 1.10
CA GLU A 369 -20.78 -22.55 0.68
C GLU A 369 -20.63 -22.27 -0.83
N ALA A 370 -19.49 -22.59 -1.44
CA ALA A 370 -19.28 -22.43 -2.87
C ALA A 370 -20.08 -23.47 -3.67
N GLU A 371 -20.18 -24.70 -3.18
CA GLU A 371 -21.00 -25.75 -3.76
C GLU A 371 -22.49 -25.41 -3.64
N ALA A 372 -22.96 -24.98 -2.47
CA ALA A 372 -24.35 -24.57 -2.28
C ALA A 372 -24.74 -23.37 -3.17
N ARG A 373 -23.85 -22.39 -3.35
CA ARG A 373 -24.10 -21.26 -4.28
C ARG A 373 -24.07 -21.70 -5.74
N ALA A 374 -23.20 -22.64 -6.10
CA ALA A 374 -23.14 -23.19 -7.45
C ALA A 374 -24.40 -24.00 -7.78
N GLU A 375 -24.90 -24.82 -6.84
CA GLU A 375 -26.17 -25.55 -6.97
C GLU A 375 -27.37 -24.61 -7.07
N GLN A 376 -27.40 -23.53 -6.25
CA GLN A 376 -28.46 -22.53 -6.32
C GLN A 376 -28.44 -21.77 -7.65
N ALA A 377 -27.26 -21.36 -8.12
CA ALA A 377 -27.14 -20.69 -9.42
C ALA A 377 -27.49 -21.60 -10.59
N ALA A 378 -27.18 -22.90 -10.51
CA ALA A 378 -27.58 -23.89 -11.49
C ALA A 378 -29.10 -24.13 -11.48
N ALA A 379 -29.70 -24.18 -10.29
CA ALA A 379 -31.16 -24.31 -10.14
C ALA A 379 -31.91 -23.08 -10.66
N GLU A 380 -31.41 -21.87 -10.40
CA GLU A 380 -31.96 -20.64 -10.94
C GLU A 380 -31.87 -20.61 -12.47
N LEU A 381 -30.74 -21.00 -13.04
CA LEU A 381 -30.56 -21.08 -14.49
C LEU A 381 -31.47 -22.12 -15.16
N LEU A 382 -31.68 -23.28 -14.53
CA LEU A 382 -32.59 -24.31 -14.99
C LEU A 382 -34.03 -23.82 -14.92
N ALA A 383 -34.42 -23.10 -13.87
CA ALA A 383 -35.73 -22.49 -13.73
C ALA A 383 -36.02 -21.40 -14.80
N GLU A 384 -34.99 -20.58 -15.13
CA GLU A 384 -35.10 -19.58 -16.24
C GLU A 384 -35.20 -20.23 -17.62
N LEU A 385 -34.60 -21.39 -17.81
CA LEU A 385 -34.66 -22.14 -19.07
C LEU A 385 -35.89 -23.03 -19.19
N GLY A 386 -36.72 -23.12 -18.13
CA GLY A 386 -37.97 -23.90 -18.13
C GLY A 386 -37.76 -25.42 -18.17
N LEU A 387 -36.63 -25.88 -17.66
CA LEU A 387 -36.25 -27.30 -17.57
C LEU A 387 -36.45 -27.85 -16.16
#